data_73c8e9351b35ace1f57e359017b8aed1
#
_entry.id   73c8e9351b35ace1f57e359017b8aed1
#
_cell.length_a   1.000
_cell.length_b   1.000
_cell.length_c   1.000
_cell.angle_alpha   90.00
_cell.angle_beta   90.00
_cell.angle_gamma   90.00
#
_symmetry.space_group_name_H-M   'P 1'
#
loop_
_entity.id
_entity.type
_entity.pdbx_description
1 polymer ?
#
loop_
_entity_poly.entity_id
_entity_poly.type
_entity_poly.pdbx_seq_one_letter_code
_entity_poly.pdbx_strand_id
1 'polypeptide(L)'
;LLHNLVSLKSIPEKLRHPLLLETPPMVFPRTMTKANSKKIDTQIAKAEFQRQSMAAKLNWLRAGVLGANDGIMSTSGLVLGVAAAPGATASSILIAGTAAVVAGSISMAGGEYTSVSAQKDSEKAALAVERQELLDNPEMELRELAWFYEEKGISPDLAIKIAEELTAKDALKAHAEAELGIDSERHVSPSQAAISSFVAFGLGGLLPLIAVTGPWTEYRIPATVVSVAVALVITGFVAAKIGKAKSGRGIIRNLLVSGMTMGITYVIGLLVGTHLV
;
A
#
# COMPACT_ATOMS: atom_id res chain seq x y z
N LEU A 1 -26.88 -12.91 -9.33
CA LEU A 1 -27.28 -11.70 -8.59
C LEU A 1 -26.23 -10.59 -8.75
N LEU A 2 -25.95 -10.14 -10.00
CA LEU A 2 -25.20 -8.89 -10.29
C LEU A 2 -25.53 -8.45 -11.71
N HIS A 3 -26.80 -8.06 -11.92
CA HIS A 3 -27.26 -7.49 -13.17
C HIS A 3 -27.84 -6.12 -12.85
N ASN A 4 -26.98 -5.13 -12.70
CA ASN A 4 -27.31 -3.71 -12.78
C ASN A 4 -26.08 -2.93 -13.22
N LEU A 5 -25.74 -3.08 -14.50
CA LEU A 5 -24.90 -2.14 -15.21
C LEU A 5 -25.72 -0.86 -15.41
N VAL A 6 -25.40 0.15 -14.62
CA VAL A 6 -25.91 1.51 -14.79
C VAL A 6 -25.54 1.97 -16.19
N SER A 7 -26.55 2.12 -17.04
CA SER A 7 -26.42 2.68 -18.39
C SER A 7 -25.76 4.05 -18.32
N LEU A 8 -24.64 4.23 -19.00
CA LEU A 8 -23.90 5.50 -19.14
C LEU A 8 -24.72 6.63 -19.80
N LYS A 9 -25.96 6.35 -20.24
CA LYS A 9 -26.88 7.34 -20.82
C LYS A 9 -27.61 8.22 -19.81
N SER A 10 -27.51 7.95 -18.53
CA SER A 10 -28.23 8.70 -17.48
C SER A 10 -27.38 9.75 -16.73
N ILE A 11 -26.15 9.99 -17.14
CA ILE A 11 -25.31 11.04 -16.53
C ILE A 11 -25.69 12.40 -17.15
N PRO A 12 -26.16 13.36 -16.33
CA PRO A 12 -26.49 14.70 -16.82
C PRO A 12 -25.28 15.37 -17.49
N GLU A 13 -25.51 16.03 -18.61
CA GLU A 13 -24.48 16.68 -19.45
C GLU A 13 -23.58 17.66 -18.69
N LYS A 14 -24.04 18.22 -17.57
CA LYS A 14 -23.28 19.11 -16.66
C LYS A 14 -22.19 18.44 -15.84
N LEU A 15 -22.12 17.10 -15.81
CA LEU A 15 -21.10 16.33 -15.09
C LEU A 15 -20.06 15.67 -16.02
N ARG A 16 -20.16 15.88 -17.31
CA ARG A 16 -19.12 15.49 -18.27
C ARG A 16 -17.97 16.46 -18.14
N HIS A 17 -16.99 16.10 -17.35
CA HIS A 17 -15.76 16.87 -17.18
C HIS A 17 -15.06 17.07 -18.53
N PRO A 18 -14.63 18.31 -18.89
CA PRO A 18 -14.00 18.60 -20.19
C PRO A 18 -12.59 18.04 -20.37
N LEU A 19 -12.16 17.09 -19.53
CA LEU A 19 -10.86 16.42 -19.63
C LEU A 19 -10.83 15.15 -20.51
N LEU A 20 -11.96 14.81 -21.16
CA LEU A 20 -12.00 13.87 -22.31
C LEU A 20 -11.86 14.62 -23.64
N LEU A 21 -11.17 15.75 -23.65
CA LEU A 21 -10.76 16.42 -24.86
C LEU A 21 -9.82 15.49 -25.63
N GLU A 22 -10.30 15.11 -26.80
CA GLU A 22 -9.65 14.50 -27.96
C GLU A 22 -8.12 14.61 -27.88
N THR A 23 -7.46 13.57 -27.41
CA THR A 23 -6.03 13.42 -27.70
C THR A 23 -5.94 13.25 -29.21
N PRO A 24 -5.24 14.14 -29.94
CA PRO A 24 -5.07 13.98 -31.38
C PRO A 24 -4.45 12.60 -31.64
N PRO A 25 -4.85 11.90 -32.71
CA PRO A 25 -4.29 10.60 -33.02
C PRO A 25 -2.77 10.73 -33.08
N MET A 26 -2.07 10.00 -32.22
CA MET A 26 -0.61 9.96 -32.27
C MET A 26 -0.20 9.29 -33.58
N VAL A 27 0.30 10.08 -34.51
CA VAL A 27 0.87 9.58 -35.76
C VAL A 27 2.26 9.04 -35.46
N PHE A 28 2.36 7.72 -35.34
CA PHE A 28 3.66 7.06 -35.22
C PHE A 28 4.38 7.07 -36.56
N PRO A 29 5.67 7.43 -36.62
CA PRO A 29 6.44 7.38 -37.84
C PRO A 29 6.55 5.92 -38.34
N ARG A 30 6.16 5.70 -39.58
CA ARG A 30 6.02 4.39 -40.24
C ARG A 30 7.34 3.63 -40.52
N THR A 31 8.49 4.24 -40.29
CA THR A 31 9.80 3.62 -40.59
C THR A 31 10.80 3.93 -39.47
N MET A 32 11.03 2.94 -38.60
CA MET A 32 12.17 2.97 -37.67
C MET A 32 13.41 2.37 -38.32
N THR A 33 14.53 3.07 -38.28
CA THR A 33 15.82 2.47 -38.66
C THR A 33 16.28 1.48 -37.58
N LYS A 34 16.99 0.39 -37.97
CA LYS A 34 17.49 -0.63 -37.03
C LYS A 34 18.30 -0.03 -35.84
N ALA A 35 19.01 1.06 -36.08
CA ALA A 35 19.77 1.76 -35.04
C ALA A 35 18.87 2.45 -34.00
N ASN A 36 17.75 3.05 -34.44
CA ASN A 36 16.77 3.65 -33.54
C ASN A 36 15.99 2.60 -32.77
N SER A 37 15.66 1.45 -33.38
CA SER A 37 15.03 0.32 -32.67
C SER A 37 15.88 -0.13 -31.49
N LYS A 38 17.16 -0.45 -31.70
CA LYS A 38 18.06 -0.90 -30.64
C LYS A 38 18.24 0.11 -29.49
N LYS A 39 18.21 1.42 -29.81
CA LYS A 39 18.27 2.49 -28.79
C LYS A 39 16.97 2.57 -27.99
N ILE A 40 15.83 2.39 -28.65
CA ILE A 40 14.51 2.35 -28.01
C ILE A 40 14.40 1.11 -27.14
N ASP A 41 14.79 -0.07 -27.60
CA ASP A 41 14.77 -1.31 -26.83
C ASP A 41 15.61 -1.20 -25.56
N THR A 42 16.79 -0.57 -25.65
CA THR A 42 17.63 -0.29 -24.48
C THR A 42 16.97 0.69 -23.50
N GLN A 43 16.27 1.70 -24.02
CA GLN A 43 15.54 2.65 -23.16
C GLN A 43 14.32 2.01 -22.51
N ILE A 44 13.59 1.14 -23.22
CA ILE A 44 12.46 0.38 -22.69
C ILE A 44 12.94 -0.55 -21.58
N ALA A 45 13.96 -1.36 -21.82
CA ALA A 45 14.52 -2.27 -20.80
C ALA A 45 15.00 -1.51 -19.55
N LYS A 46 15.62 -0.34 -19.73
CA LYS A 46 16.04 0.52 -18.62
C LYS A 46 14.85 1.11 -17.87
N ALA A 47 13.79 1.51 -18.57
CA ALA A 47 12.56 2.01 -17.98
C ALA A 47 11.80 0.91 -17.21
N GLU A 48 11.79 -0.30 -17.74
CA GLU A 48 11.21 -1.49 -17.12
C GLU A 48 11.93 -1.87 -15.81
N PHE A 49 13.26 -1.96 -15.86
CA PHE A 49 14.07 -2.15 -14.65
C PHE A 49 13.83 -1.07 -13.59
N GLN A 50 13.69 0.19 -14.01
CA GLN A 50 13.35 1.29 -13.12
C GLN A 50 11.94 1.15 -12.54
N ARG A 51 10.95 0.68 -13.31
CA ARG A 51 9.58 0.44 -12.84
C ARG A 51 9.53 -0.66 -11.79
N GLN A 52 10.20 -1.79 -12.01
CA GLN A 52 10.27 -2.91 -11.07
C GLN A 52 10.95 -2.51 -9.77
N SER A 53 12.09 -1.82 -9.85
CA SER A 53 12.79 -1.29 -8.67
C SER A 53 11.95 -0.25 -7.92
N MET A 54 11.16 0.55 -8.64
CA MET A 54 10.25 1.54 -8.06
C MET A 54 9.09 0.86 -7.33
N ALA A 55 8.48 -0.17 -7.91
CA ALA A 55 7.37 -0.90 -7.30
C ALA A 55 7.78 -1.59 -5.99
N ALA A 56 8.95 -2.25 -5.98
CA ALA A 56 9.51 -2.86 -4.77
C ALA A 56 9.80 -1.80 -3.68
N LYS A 57 10.41 -0.66 -4.06
CA LYS A 57 10.64 0.46 -3.15
C LYS A 57 9.35 1.06 -2.60
N LEU A 58 8.31 1.21 -3.43
CA LEU A 58 7.02 1.74 -3.00
C LEU A 58 6.33 0.81 -2.00
N ASN A 59 6.40 -0.51 -2.19
CA ASN A 59 5.86 -1.47 -1.24
C ASN A 59 6.58 -1.43 0.11
N TRP A 60 7.91 -1.43 0.10
CA TRP A 60 8.70 -1.31 1.32
C TRP A 60 8.43 0.00 2.06
N LEU A 61 8.36 1.12 1.32
CA LEU A 61 8.03 2.44 1.88
C LEU A 61 6.61 2.50 2.42
N ARG A 62 5.64 1.88 1.74
CA ARG A 62 4.26 1.79 2.22
C ARG A 62 4.20 1.06 3.55
N ALA A 63 4.86 -0.10 3.67
CA ALA A 63 4.94 -0.86 4.91
C ALA A 63 5.62 -0.05 6.03
N GLY A 64 6.71 0.65 5.69
CA GLY A 64 7.41 1.52 6.63
C GLY A 64 6.59 2.72 7.11
N VAL A 65 5.91 3.43 6.19
CA VAL A 65 5.05 4.57 6.57
C VAL A 65 3.85 4.12 7.38
N LEU A 66 3.22 2.99 7.01
CA LEU A 66 2.10 2.41 7.75
C LEU A 66 2.55 2.03 9.16
N GLY A 67 3.67 1.30 9.28
CA GLY A 67 4.23 0.91 10.57
C GLY A 67 4.59 2.11 11.45
N ALA A 68 5.24 3.14 10.89
CA ALA A 68 5.60 4.34 11.66
C ALA A 68 4.36 5.10 12.17
N ASN A 69 3.36 5.32 11.31
CA ASN A 69 2.13 5.97 11.71
C ASN A 69 1.38 5.19 12.78
N ASP A 70 1.27 3.86 12.61
CA ASP A 70 0.59 3.00 13.58
C ASP A 70 1.34 2.98 14.93
N GLY A 71 2.68 2.89 14.90
CA GLY A 71 3.51 2.98 16.11
C GLY A 71 3.33 4.31 16.86
N ILE A 72 3.30 5.44 16.15
CA ILE A 72 3.04 6.76 16.73
C ILE A 72 1.65 6.80 17.36
N MET A 73 0.62 6.41 16.63
CA MET A 73 -0.78 6.56 17.02
C MET A 73 -1.18 5.60 18.15
N SER A 74 -0.84 4.32 18.01
CA SER A 74 -1.21 3.29 19.00
C SER A 74 -0.46 3.47 20.31
N THR A 75 0.86 3.73 20.25
CA THR A 75 1.64 3.97 21.49
C THR A 75 1.23 5.26 22.17
N SER A 76 0.99 6.35 21.42
CA SER A 76 0.51 7.62 22.01
C SER A 76 -0.82 7.46 22.72
N GLY A 77 -1.77 6.74 22.12
CA GLY A 77 -3.05 6.45 22.71
C GLY A 77 -2.90 5.66 24.02
N LEU A 78 -2.09 4.60 23.99
CA LEU A 78 -1.87 3.76 25.17
C LEU A 78 -1.18 4.54 26.31
N VAL A 79 -0.06 5.23 26.03
CA VAL A 79 0.68 5.92 27.09
C VAL A 79 -0.10 7.09 27.68
N LEU A 80 -0.91 7.80 26.87
CA LEU A 80 -1.80 8.85 27.40
C LEU A 80 -2.97 8.28 28.18
N GLY A 81 -3.52 7.13 27.77
CA GLY A 81 -4.54 6.43 28.55
C GLY A 81 -4.03 6.01 29.94
N VAL A 82 -2.83 5.40 29.99
CA VAL A 82 -2.20 5.06 31.29
C VAL A 82 -1.84 6.30 32.10
N ALA A 83 -1.31 7.34 31.46
CA ALA A 83 -0.91 8.59 32.12
C ALA A 83 -2.12 9.37 32.70
N ALA A 84 -3.31 9.18 32.16
CA ALA A 84 -4.54 9.79 32.62
C ALA A 84 -5.13 9.13 33.89
N ALA A 85 -4.75 7.88 34.15
CA ALA A 85 -5.26 7.15 35.32
C ALA A 85 -4.74 7.77 36.65
N PRO A 86 -5.62 8.00 37.64
CA PRO A 86 -5.19 8.43 38.98
C PRO A 86 -4.12 7.50 39.54
N GLY A 87 -3.06 8.08 40.10
CA GLY A 87 -1.95 7.29 40.66
C GLY A 87 -0.96 6.73 39.62
N ALA A 88 -1.10 7.08 38.34
CA ALA A 88 -0.14 6.68 37.33
C ALA A 88 1.27 7.20 37.62
N THR A 89 2.23 6.29 37.69
CA THR A 89 3.65 6.60 37.92
C THR A 89 4.41 6.61 36.61
N ALA A 90 5.58 7.27 36.59
CA ALA A 90 6.48 7.23 35.46
C ALA A 90 6.88 5.79 35.08
N SER A 91 7.04 4.92 36.09
CA SER A 91 7.37 3.51 35.90
C SER A 91 6.23 2.74 35.23
N SER A 92 4.97 2.93 35.67
CA SER A 92 3.82 2.26 35.05
C SER A 92 3.64 2.65 33.58
N ILE A 93 3.82 3.93 33.27
CA ILE A 93 3.75 4.44 31.89
C ILE A 93 4.89 3.86 31.02
N LEU A 94 6.12 3.84 31.56
CA LEU A 94 7.28 3.30 30.86
C LEU A 94 7.13 1.80 30.59
N ILE A 95 6.70 1.00 31.60
CA ILE A 95 6.49 -0.44 31.42
C ILE A 95 5.40 -0.70 30.38
N ALA A 96 4.24 -0.07 30.52
CA ALA A 96 3.13 -0.25 29.58
C ALA A 96 3.48 0.20 28.16
N GLY A 97 4.11 1.36 28.04
CA GLY A 97 4.52 1.89 26.75
C GLY A 97 5.60 1.04 26.06
N THR A 98 6.60 0.56 26.82
CA THR A 98 7.62 -0.35 26.29
C THR A 98 7.01 -1.67 25.83
N ALA A 99 6.14 -2.26 26.64
CA ALA A 99 5.41 -3.48 26.28
C ALA A 99 4.58 -3.27 24.99
N ALA A 100 3.91 -2.12 24.85
CA ALA A 100 3.13 -1.78 23.68
C ALA A 100 4.01 -1.63 22.42
N VAL A 101 5.15 -0.96 22.52
CA VAL A 101 6.08 -0.80 21.39
C VAL A 101 6.62 -2.15 20.95
N VAL A 102 7.05 -3.00 21.88
CA VAL A 102 7.60 -4.34 21.56
C VAL A 102 6.52 -5.25 20.97
N ALA A 103 5.39 -5.38 21.64
CA ALA A 103 4.29 -6.23 21.19
C ALA A 103 3.71 -5.74 19.85
N GLY A 104 3.52 -4.43 19.70
CA GLY A 104 3.03 -3.81 18.47
C GLY A 104 3.99 -4.01 17.30
N SER A 105 5.30 -3.83 17.51
CA SER A 105 6.31 -4.08 16.47
C SER A 105 6.30 -5.53 15.99
N ILE A 106 6.23 -6.50 16.92
CA ILE A 106 6.16 -7.93 16.58
C ILE A 106 4.85 -8.26 15.86
N SER A 107 3.72 -7.77 16.37
CA SER A 107 2.40 -7.98 15.79
C SER A 107 2.30 -7.42 14.36
N MET A 108 2.78 -6.18 14.17
CA MET A 108 2.77 -5.53 12.86
C MET A 108 3.65 -6.28 11.85
N ALA A 109 4.86 -6.70 12.28
CA ALA A 109 5.74 -7.50 11.44
C ALA A 109 5.13 -8.87 11.09
N GLY A 110 4.52 -9.54 12.06
CA GLY A 110 3.84 -10.82 11.85
C GLY A 110 2.65 -10.69 10.91
N GLY A 111 1.82 -9.64 11.07
CA GLY A 111 0.70 -9.34 10.19
C GLY A 111 1.14 -9.08 8.75
N GLU A 112 2.18 -8.27 8.55
CA GLU A 112 2.73 -7.99 7.22
C GLU A 112 3.32 -9.25 6.58
N TYR A 113 4.09 -10.04 7.36
CA TYR A 113 4.65 -11.30 6.87
C TYR A 113 3.57 -12.28 6.42
N THR A 114 2.56 -12.50 7.25
CA THR A 114 1.47 -13.45 6.95
C THR A 114 0.62 -12.98 5.77
N SER A 115 0.31 -11.69 5.69
CA SER A 115 -0.47 -11.09 4.60
C SER A 115 0.24 -11.23 3.25
N VAL A 116 1.52 -10.85 3.19
CA VAL A 116 2.32 -10.95 1.96
C VAL A 116 2.59 -12.41 1.58
N SER A 117 2.77 -13.30 2.57
CA SER A 117 2.92 -14.75 2.32
C SER A 117 1.63 -15.34 1.75
N ALA A 118 0.49 -15.02 2.33
CA ALA A 118 -0.81 -15.50 1.85
C ALA A 118 -1.12 -15.01 0.43
N GLN A 119 -0.79 -13.75 0.12
CA GLN A 119 -0.90 -13.24 -1.24
C GLN A 119 -0.04 -14.05 -2.21
N LYS A 120 1.22 -14.30 -1.87
CA LYS A 120 2.15 -15.08 -2.70
C LYS A 120 1.68 -16.52 -2.90
N ASP A 121 1.09 -17.13 -1.87
CA ASP A 121 0.57 -18.50 -1.97
C ASP A 121 -0.68 -18.55 -2.85
N SER A 122 -1.56 -17.53 -2.77
CA SER A 122 -2.72 -17.39 -3.65
C SER A 122 -2.32 -17.18 -5.11
N GLU A 123 -1.31 -16.33 -5.37
CA GLU A 123 -0.76 -16.12 -6.72
C GLU A 123 -0.18 -17.43 -7.30
N LYS A 124 0.56 -18.19 -6.49
CA LYS A 124 1.09 -19.50 -6.92
C LYS A 124 -0.02 -20.52 -7.22
N ALA A 125 -1.07 -20.53 -6.40
CA ALA A 125 -2.20 -21.43 -6.60
C ALA A 125 -2.94 -21.08 -7.90
N ALA A 126 -3.19 -19.79 -8.16
CA ALA A 126 -3.80 -19.33 -9.40
C ALA A 126 -2.96 -19.73 -10.64
N LEU A 127 -1.63 -19.48 -10.58
CA LEU A 127 -0.72 -19.88 -11.66
C LEU A 127 -0.62 -21.40 -11.87
N ALA A 128 -0.88 -22.21 -10.82
CA ALA A 128 -0.92 -23.67 -10.96
C ALA A 128 -2.18 -24.15 -11.68
N VAL A 129 -3.34 -23.52 -11.41
CA VAL A 129 -4.59 -23.76 -12.12
C VAL A 129 -4.43 -23.37 -13.58
N GLU A 130 -4.00 -22.16 -13.85
CA GLU A 130 -3.75 -21.63 -15.19
C GLU A 130 -2.84 -22.53 -16.04
N ARG A 131 -1.75 -23.02 -15.42
CA ARG A 131 -0.85 -23.96 -16.10
C ARG A 131 -1.56 -25.25 -16.50
N GLN A 132 -2.52 -25.73 -15.68
CA GLN A 132 -3.26 -26.94 -15.97
C GLN A 132 -4.27 -26.69 -17.11
N GLU A 133 -4.95 -25.56 -17.11
CA GLU A 133 -5.90 -25.16 -18.15
C GLU A 133 -5.21 -25.03 -19.51
N LEU A 134 -4.05 -24.39 -19.55
CA LEU A 134 -3.19 -24.29 -20.75
C LEU A 134 -2.77 -25.67 -21.30
N LEU A 135 -2.63 -26.70 -20.45
CA LEU A 135 -2.32 -28.06 -20.88
C LEU A 135 -3.56 -28.82 -21.36
N ASP A 136 -4.70 -28.62 -20.69
CA ASP A 136 -5.92 -29.36 -20.94
C ASP A 136 -6.68 -28.84 -22.18
N ASN A 137 -6.68 -27.52 -22.40
CA ASN A 137 -7.48 -26.87 -23.44
C ASN A 137 -6.74 -25.73 -24.18
N PRO A 138 -5.59 -25.96 -24.80
CA PRO A 138 -4.74 -24.90 -25.34
C PRO A 138 -5.41 -24.01 -26.41
N GLU A 139 -6.39 -24.55 -27.17
CA GLU A 139 -7.13 -23.77 -28.18
C GLU A 139 -8.13 -22.81 -27.52
N MET A 140 -8.74 -23.22 -26.41
CA MET A 140 -9.66 -22.39 -25.66
C MET A 140 -8.92 -21.25 -24.98
N GLU A 141 -7.81 -21.57 -24.33
CA GLU A 141 -6.94 -20.60 -23.69
C GLU A 141 -6.39 -19.55 -24.64
N LEU A 142 -5.98 -19.96 -25.86
CA LEU A 142 -5.58 -19.02 -26.90
C LEU A 142 -6.71 -18.02 -27.25
N ARG A 143 -7.95 -18.50 -27.32
CA ARG A 143 -9.12 -17.64 -27.59
C ARG A 143 -9.43 -16.73 -26.42
N GLU A 144 -9.28 -17.22 -25.19
CA GLU A 144 -9.47 -16.45 -23.98
C GLU A 144 -8.45 -15.31 -23.89
N LEU A 145 -7.18 -15.60 -24.15
CA LEU A 145 -6.14 -14.57 -24.20
C LEU A 145 -6.48 -13.51 -25.27
N ALA A 146 -6.95 -13.92 -26.46
CA ALA A 146 -7.37 -12.98 -27.50
C ALA A 146 -8.53 -12.11 -27.02
N TRP A 147 -9.51 -12.69 -26.32
CA TRP A 147 -10.65 -11.97 -25.80
C TRP A 147 -10.25 -10.86 -24.81
N PHE A 148 -9.27 -11.07 -23.94
CA PHE A 148 -8.75 -10.02 -23.03
C PHE A 148 -8.17 -8.83 -23.80
N TYR A 149 -7.64 -9.03 -25.00
CA TYR A 149 -7.17 -7.94 -25.86
C TYR A 149 -8.32 -7.27 -26.62
N GLU A 150 -9.35 -8.00 -27.02
CA GLU A 150 -10.58 -7.44 -27.61
C GLU A 150 -11.30 -6.50 -26.63
N GLU A 151 -11.42 -6.89 -25.37
CA GLU A 151 -11.99 -6.05 -24.30
C GLU A 151 -11.18 -4.73 -24.11
N LYS A 152 -9.91 -4.71 -24.44
CA LYS A 152 -9.06 -3.50 -24.49
C LYS A 152 -9.24 -2.65 -25.74
N GLY A 153 -10.17 -3.04 -26.65
CA GLY A 153 -10.51 -2.31 -27.88
C GLY A 153 -9.65 -2.69 -29.09
N ILE A 154 -8.93 -3.80 -29.05
CA ILE A 154 -8.18 -4.34 -30.21
C ILE A 154 -9.16 -5.09 -31.11
N SER A 155 -9.00 -4.99 -32.44
CA SER A 155 -9.84 -5.75 -33.38
C SER A 155 -9.60 -7.26 -33.24
N PRO A 156 -10.64 -8.11 -33.45
CA PRO A 156 -10.52 -9.57 -33.27
C PRO A 156 -9.38 -10.20 -34.08
N ASP A 157 -9.19 -9.78 -35.34
CA ASP A 157 -8.11 -10.29 -36.20
C ASP A 157 -6.71 -9.98 -35.69
N LEU A 158 -6.55 -8.85 -35.00
CA LEU A 158 -5.28 -8.47 -34.40
C LEU A 158 -5.10 -9.08 -33.02
N ALA A 159 -6.16 -9.19 -32.24
CA ALA A 159 -6.15 -9.79 -30.90
C ALA A 159 -5.71 -11.25 -30.94
N ILE A 160 -6.25 -12.05 -31.90
CA ILE A 160 -5.83 -13.43 -32.07
C ILE A 160 -4.35 -13.57 -32.43
N LYS A 161 -3.84 -12.71 -33.31
CA LYS A 161 -2.40 -12.70 -33.68
C LYS A 161 -1.51 -12.35 -32.50
N ILE A 162 -1.92 -11.39 -31.67
CA ILE A 162 -1.20 -11.04 -30.45
C ILE A 162 -1.19 -12.24 -29.47
N ALA A 163 -2.32 -12.89 -29.30
CA ALA A 163 -2.44 -14.08 -28.44
C ALA A 163 -1.54 -15.23 -28.94
N GLU A 164 -1.50 -15.49 -30.25
CA GLU A 164 -0.62 -16.50 -30.85
C GLU A 164 0.87 -16.21 -30.61
N GLU A 165 1.30 -14.96 -30.82
CA GLU A 165 2.70 -14.56 -30.61
C GLU A 165 3.10 -14.61 -29.12
N LEU A 166 2.21 -14.20 -28.21
CA LEU A 166 2.46 -14.23 -26.78
C LEU A 166 2.48 -15.67 -26.25
N THR A 167 1.54 -16.50 -26.68
CA THR A 167 1.48 -17.92 -26.32
C THR A 167 2.73 -18.67 -26.82
N ALA A 168 3.18 -18.40 -28.04
CA ALA A 168 4.40 -18.99 -28.56
C ALA A 168 5.66 -18.59 -27.78
N LYS A 169 5.65 -17.41 -27.14
CA LYS A 169 6.77 -16.93 -26.34
C LYS A 169 6.75 -17.48 -24.91
N ASP A 170 5.66 -17.32 -24.21
CA ASP A 170 5.43 -17.77 -22.84
C ASP A 170 3.92 -17.65 -22.51
N ALA A 171 3.18 -18.74 -22.72
CA ALA A 171 1.74 -18.77 -22.53
C ALA A 171 1.35 -18.43 -21.11
N LEU A 172 1.99 -19.07 -20.11
CA LEU A 172 1.64 -18.86 -18.70
C LEU A 172 1.88 -17.41 -18.25
N LYS A 173 2.96 -16.79 -18.73
CA LYS A 173 3.23 -15.39 -18.43
C LYS A 173 2.19 -14.47 -19.08
N ALA A 174 1.79 -14.75 -20.32
CA ALA A 174 0.82 -13.97 -21.04
C ALA A 174 -0.55 -13.95 -20.35
N HIS A 175 -1.02 -15.12 -19.90
CA HIS A 175 -2.25 -15.25 -19.13
C HIS A 175 -2.15 -14.63 -17.75
N ALA A 176 -1.05 -14.89 -17.02
CA ALA A 176 -0.81 -14.28 -15.71
C ALA A 176 -0.94 -12.76 -15.74
N GLU A 177 -0.40 -12.11 -16.78
CA GLU A 177 -0.46 -10.66 -16.94
C GLU A 177 -1.83 -10.16 -17.44
N ALA A 178 -2.44 -10.85 -18.42
CA ALA A 178 -3.66 -10.39 -19.08
C ALA A 178 -4.93 -10.66 -18.27
N GLU A 179 -5.03 -11.84 -17.68
CA GLU A 179 -6.18 -12.36 -16.96
C GLU A 179 -6.06 -12.15 -15.45
N LEU A 180 -5.00 -12.66 -14.84
CA LEU A 180 -4.83 -12.66 -13.39
C LEU A 180 -4.27 -11.33 -12.85
N GLY A 181 -3.74 -10.47 -13.72
CA GLY A 181 -3.07 -9.23 -13.32
C GLY A 181 -1.82 -9.47 -12.48
N ILE A 182 -1.24 -10.67 -12.55
CA ILE A 182 -0.05 -11.09 -11.82
C ILE A 182 1.18 -10.75 -12.65
N ASP A 183 2.04 -9.89 -12.12
CA ASP A 183 3.36 -9.64 -12.68
C ASP A 183 4.32 -10.72 -12.17
N SER A 184 4.58 -11.74 -13.00
CA SER A 184 5.43 -12.88 -12.67
C SER A 184 6.89 -12.50 -12.35
N GLU A 185 7.32 -11.30 -12.72
CA GLU A 185 8.66 -10.77 -12.43
C GLU A 185 8.69 -9.97 -11.11
N ARG A 186 7.53 -9.75 -10.48
CA ARG A 186 7.41 -8.94 -9.27
C ARG A 186 7.67 -9.77 -8.02
N HIS A 187 8.89 -9.77 -7.54
CA HIS A 187 9.26 -10.46 -6.31
C HIS A 187 9.00 -9.58 -5.08
N VAL A 188 7.83 -9.75 -4.47
CA VAL A 188 7.57 -9.17 -3.14
C VAL A 188 8.11 -10.14 -2.08
N SER A 189 8.97 -9.64 -1.20
CA SER A 189 9.57 -10.44 -0.13
C SER A 189 8.81 -10.23 1.18
N PRO A 190 8.13 -11.26 1.72
CA PRO A 190 7.42 -11.15 2.99
C PRO A 190 8.33 -10.72 4.15
N SER A 191 9.56 -11.23 4.21
CA SER A 191 10.51 -10.90 5.26
C SER A 191 10.99 -9.44 5.20
N GLN A 192 11.20 -8.90 3.99
CA GLN A 192 11.57 -7.49 3.85
C GLN A 192 10.45 -6.55 4.29
N ALA A 193 9.19 -6.87 3.93
CA ALA A 193 8.03 -6.11 4.36
C ALA A 193 7.87 -6.16 5.89
N ALA A 194 8.00 -7.35 6.49
CA ALA A 194 7.93 -7.56 7.93
C ALA A 194 9.01 -6.77 8.70
N ILE A 195 10.27 -6.83 8.25
CA ILE A 195 11.37 -6.09 8.89
C ILE A 195 11.14 -4.59 8.78
N SER A 196 10.69 -4.10 7.62
CA SER A 196 10.37 -2.69 7.43
C SER A 196 9.30 -2.22 8.41
N SER A 197 8.21 -2.97 8.53
CA SER A 197 7.12 -2.68 9.46
C SER A 197 7.57 -2.73 10.93
N PHE A 198 8.35 -3.75 11.31
CA PHE A 198 8.90 -3.89 12.65
C PHE A 198 9.70 -2.66 13.08
N VAL A 199 10.69 -2.30 12.26
CA VAL A 199 11.58 -1.16 12.55
C VAL A 199 10.80 0.15 12.55
N ALA A 200 9.92 0.34 11.57
CA ALA A 200 9.16 1.57 11.45
C ALA A 200 8.17 1.76 12.61
N PHE A 201 7.46 0.71 13.01
CA PHE A 201 6.56 0.75 14.19
C PHE A 201 7.35 1.05 15.46
N GLY A 202 8.45 0.33 15.68
CA GLY A 202 9.30 0.54 16.86
C GLY A 202 9.81 1.98 16.96
N LEU A 203 10.36 2.51 15.89
CA LEU A 203 10.84 3.91 15.83
C LEU A 203 9.70 4.92 16.03
N GLY A 204 8.53 4.66 15.40
CA GLY A 204 7.35 5.49 15.56
C GLY A 204 6.84 5.51 17.01
N GLY A 205 6.75 4.34 17.64
CA GLY A 205 6.26 4.20 19.01
C GLY A 205 7.21 4.73 20.08
N LEU A 206 8.52 4.76 19.81
CA LEU A 206 9.50 5.35 20.72
C LEU A 206 9.28 6.86 20.91
N LEU A 207 8.81 7.59 19.90
CA LEU A 207 8.60 9.03 19.99
C LEU A 207 7.61 9.43 21.12
N PRO A 208 6.36 8.94 21.14
CA PRO A 208 5.43 9.25 22.22
C PRO A 208 5.89 8.68 23.57
N LEU A 209 6.59 7.54 23.59
CA LEU A 209 7.13 6.96 24.81
C LEU A 209 8.18 7.86 25.46
N ILE A 210 9.13 8.37 24.67
CA ILE A 210 10.13 9.33 25.14
C ILE A 210 9.48 10.63 25.60
N ALA A 211 8.48 11.12 24.83
CA ALA A 211 7.79 12.36 25.17
C ALA A 211 7.04 12.27 26.49
N VAL A 212 6.35 11.16 26.77
CA VAL A 212 5.57 10.99 28.00
C VAL A 212 6.42 10.70 29.24
N THR A 213 7.59 10.09 29.07
CA THR A 213 8.51 9.73 30.16
C THR A 213 9.62 10.73 30.40
N GLY A 214 9.67 11.81 29.64
CA GLY A 214 10.67 12.87 29.76
C GLY A 214 10.65 13.59 31.12
N PRO A 215 11.68 14.42 31.43
CA PRO A 215 11.86 15.07 32.74
C PRO A 215 10.81 16.15 33.05
N TRP A 216 9.92 16.47 32.13
CA TRP A 216 8.83 17.45 32.26
C TRP A 216 7.54 16.81 32.79
N THR A 217 7.54 16.32 34.03
CA THR A 217 6.40 15.59 34.61
C THR A 217 5.08 16.33 34.56
N GLU A 218 5.07 17.64 34.75
CA GLU A 218 3.85 18.45 34.74
C GLU A 218 3.31 18.66 33.30
N TYR A 219 4.18 18.62 32.30
CA TYR A 219 3.85 18.86 30.88
C TYR A 219 3.86 17.59 30.04
N ARG A 220 3.90 16.39 30.65
CA ARG A 220 4.04 15.12 29.93
C ARG A 220 2.94 14.90 28.88
N ILE A 221 1.68 15.23 29.23
CA ILE A 221 0.54 15.07 28.30
C ILE A 221 0.65 16.05 27.14
N PRO A 222 0.71 17.38 27.35
CA PRO A 222 0.84 18.30 26.21
C PRO A 222 2.13 18.10 25.41
N ALA A 223 3.25 17.74 26.03
CA ALA A 223 4.49 17.43 25.33
C ALA A 223 4.33 16.21 24.41
N THR A 224 3.62 15.16 24.87
CA THR A 224 3.32 13.99 24.03
C THR A 224 2.41 14.36 22.87
N VAL A 225 1.33 15.10 23.10
CA VAL A 225 0.41 15.52 22.03
C VAL A 225 1.14 16.34 20.96
N VAL A 226 1.98 17.30 21.35
CA VAL A 226 2.75 18.14 20.41
C VAL A 226 3.76 17.29 19.65
N SER A 227 4.51 16.42 20.32
CA SER A 227 5.50 15.55 19.66
C SER A 227 4.86 14.61 18.65
N VAL A 228 3.71 14.02 18.98
CA VAL A 228 2.92 13.17 18.09
C VAL A 228 2.40 13.96 16.88
N ALA A 229 1.86 15.16 17.10
CA ALA A 229 1.39 16.01 16.00
C ALA A 229 2.52 16.35 15.01
N VAL A 230 3.70 16.72 15.52
CA VAL A 230 4.89 17.00 14.71
C VAL A 230 5.33 15.75 13.94
N ALA A 231 5.40 14.59 14.61
CA ALA A 231 5.78 13.34 13.97
C ALA A 231 4.83 12.94 12.83
N LEU A 232 3.51 13.09 13.04
CA LEU A 232 2.49 12.79 12.01
C LEU A 232 2.51 13.78 10.84
N VAL A 233 2.86 15.03 11.08
CA VAL A 233 3.09 16.00 9.99
C VAL A 233 4.28 15.56 9.15
N ILE A 234 5.40 15.18 9.79
CA ILE A 234 6.61 14.74 9.11
C ILE A 234 6.33 13.45 8.32
N THR A 235 5.76 12.42 8.93
CA THR A 235 5.47 11.15 8.25
C THR A 235 4.44 11.33 7.13
N GLY A 236 3.41 12.14 7.34
CA GLY A 236 2.42 12.49 6.33
C GLY A 236 3.02 13.25 5.14
N PHE A 237 3.94 14.17 5.39
CA PHE A 237 4.66 14.89 4.34
C PHE A 237 5.58 13.96 3.55
N VAL A 238 6.36 13.10 4.24
CA VAL A 238 7.24 12.10 3.60
C VAL A 238 6.44 11.15 2.74
N ALA A 239 5.34 10.59 3.28
CA ALA A 239 4.44 9.71 2.54
C ALA A 239 3.89 10.36 1.27
N ALA A 240 3.42 11.60 1.37
CA ALA A 240 2.89 12.34 0.23
C ALA A 240 3.96 12.64 -0.83
N LYS A 241 5.17 13.01 -0.41
CA LYS A 241 6.29 13.26 -1.33
C LYS A 241 6.68 12.01 -2.11
N ILE A 242 6.70 10.86 -1.44
CA ILE A 242 7.01 9.56 -2.06
C ILE A 242 5.89 9.14 -3.02
N GLY A 243 4.61 9.27 -2.59
CA GLY A 243 3.43 8.95 -3.39
C GLY A 243 3.08 9.98 -4.46
N LYS A 244 3.85 11.07 -4.59
CA LYS A 244 3.56 12.21 -5.50
C LYS A 244 2.14 12.76 -5.32
N ALA A 245 1.61 12.70 -4.09
CA ALA A 245 0.27 13.12 -3.72
C ALA A 245 0.27 14.49 -3.02
N LYS A 246 -0.91 15.12 -2.89
CA LYS A 246 -1.07 16.35 -2.10
C LYS A 246 -0.96 16.02 -0.61
N SER A 247 0.06 16.56 0.07
CA SER A 247 0.39 16.25 1.47
C SER A 247 -0.71 16.67 2.47
N GLY A 248 -1.38 17.81 2.25
CA GLY A 248 -2.29 18.38 3.24
C GLY A 248 -3.41 17.45 3.70
N ARG A 249 -4.11 16.78 2.76
CA ARG A 249 -5.23 15.87 3.12
C ARG A 249 -4.77 14.66 3.93
N GLY A 250 -3.61 14.09 3.60
CA GLY A 250 -3.03 12.95 4.33
C GLY A 250 -2.65 13.34 5.76
N ILE A 251 -1.99 14.49 5.92
CA ILE A 251 -1.60 15.02 7.23
C ILE A 251 -2.83 15.28 8.11
N ILE A 252 -3.84 15.98 7.59
CA ILE A 252 -5.07 16.27 8.35
C ILE A 252 -5.75 14.97 8.81
N ARG A 253 -5.89 14.00 7.92
CA ARG A 253 -6.49 12.70 8.26
C ARG A 253 -5.72 12.01 9.38
N ASN A 254 -4.39 11.96 9.32
CA ASN A 254 -3.57 11.33 10.34
C ASN A 254 -3.69 12.06 11.69
N LEU A 255 -3.69 13.39 11.68
CA LEU A 255 -3.88 14.20 12.89
C LEU A 255 -5.26 13.99 13.52
N LEU A 256 -6.33 13.93 12.72
CA LEU A 256 -7.68 13.70 13.23
C LEU A 256 -7.82 12.31 13.85
N VAL A 257 -7.35 11.27 13.17
CA VAL A 257 -7.42 9.89 13.69
C VAL A 257 -6.59 9.75 14.97
N SER A 258 -5.37 10.30 15.00
CA SER A 258 -4.53 10.27 16.19
C SER A 258 -5.13 11.07 17.35
N GLY A 259 -5.68 12.26 17.06
CA GLY A 259 -6.37 13.08 18.08
C GLY A 259 -7.57 12.35 18.68
N MET A 260 -8.38 11.67 17.85
CA MET A 260 -9.47 10.81 18.33
C MET A 260 -8.96 9.65 19.19
N THR A 261 -7.93 8.93 18.74
CA THR A 261 -7.34 7.81 19.47
C THR A 261 -6.84 8.26 20.83
N MET A 262 -6.02 9.32 20.88
CA MET A 262 -5.51 9.89 22.12
C MET A 262 -6.62 10.38 23.05
N GLY A 263 -7.63 11.08 22.52
CA GLY A 263 -8.76 11.57 23.28
C GLY A 263 -9.60 10.46 23.90
N ILE A 264 -9.96 9.45 23.11
CA ILE A 264 -10.75 8.31 23.58
C ILE A 264 -9.99 7.52 24.64
N THR A 265 -8.73 7.19 24.40
CA THR A 265 -7.92 6.42 25.35
C THR A 265 -7.64 7.20 26.63
N TYR A 266 -7.45 8.53 26.54
CA TYR A 266 -7.33 9.40 27.71
C TYR A 266 -8.59 9.36 28.58
N VAL A 267 -9.78 9.49 27.99
CA VAL A 267 -11.05 9.39 28.72
C VAL A 267 -11.24 8.01 29.34
N ILE A 268 -10.92 6.94 28.60
CA ILE A 268 -10.96 5.57 29.15
C ILE A 268 -10.02 5.43 30.32
N GLY A 269 -8.79 5.96 30.26
CA GLY A 269 -7.83 5.93 31.35
C GLY A 269 -8.32 6.64 32.57
N LEU A 270 -8.96 7.81 32.44
CA LEU A 270 -9.61 8.50 33.55
C LEU A 270 -10.73 7.67 34.19
N LEU A 271 -11.66 7.15 33.35
CA LEU A 271 -12.84 6.42 33.84
C LEU A 271 -12.44 5.11 34.53
N VAL A 272 -11.59 4.31 33.92
CA VAL A 272 -11.14 3.03 34.46
C VAL A 272 -10.30 3.25 35.72
N GLY A 273 -9.39 4.24 35.67
CA GLY A 273 -8.55 4.55 36.81
C GLY A 273 -9.32 5.05 38.04
N THR A 274 -10.40 5.82 37.86
CA THR A 274 -11.24 6.29 39.00
C THR A 274 -12.09 5.19 39.60
N HIS A 275 -12.38 4.10 38.91
CA HIS A 275 -13.18 3.00 39.42
C HIS A 275 -12.35 1.85 40.05
N LEU A 276 -11.03 1.84 39.80
CA LEU A 276 -10.12 0.80 40.32
C LEU A 276 -9.33 1.22 41.58
N VAL A 277 -9.42 2.50 41.95
CA VAL A 277 -8.82 3.08 43.15
C VAL A 277 -9.93 3.52 44.09
#